data_d0a0a5c16cfe3a76f9c48c6152ef007e
#
_entry.id   d0a0a5c16cfe3a76f9c48c6152ef007e
#
_cell.length_a   1.000
_cell.length_b   1.000
_cell.length_c   1.000
_cell.angle_alpha   90.00
_cell.angle_beta   90.00
_cell.angle_gamma   90.00
#
_symmetry.space_group_name_H-M   'P 1'
#
loop_
_entity.id
_entity.type
_entity.pdbx_description
1 polymer ?
#
loop_
_entity_poly.entity_id
_entity_poly.type
_entity_poly.pdbx_seq_one_letter_code
_entity_poly.pdbx_strand_id
1 'polypeptide(L)'
;MAEAVAYLNNRRVSVAWNGERLVTGRADGPLEFDGEGSLLVWDLRGILKNRPAPGPLPLNPKRETLVDSGMAWGEDVIDAIMADRGTVIVPLRSLRGWGELDEALVYAELELVSLDWVGEPVAAHADFQGDIVELLRQLLRRNIPRVMVNSLDGSFPFIPAGLAGSVRLDVAMLTDGHPPNWAGEVFRLG
;
A
#
# COMPACT_ATOMS: atom_id res chain seq x y z
N MET A 1 -8.58 -0.96 16.54
CA MET A 1 -7.70 -2.02 16.00
C MET A 1 -7.63 -1.79 14.49
N ALA A 2 -6.44 -1.83 13.89
CA ALA A 2 -6.30 -1.68 12.45
C ALA A 2 -6.84 -2.93 11.74
N GLU A 3 -7.59 -2.74 10.68
CA GLU A 3 -8.20 -3.80 9.88
C GLU A 3 -7.72 -3.68 8.43
N ALA A 4 -7.59 -4.79 7.74
CA ALA A 4 -7.28 -4.81 6.34
C ALA A 4 -8.24 -5.69 5.56
N VAL A 5 -8.60 -5.25 4.36
CA VAL A 5 -9.46 -6.01 3.46
C VAL A 5 -8.94 -5.94 2.04
N ALA A 6 -8.98 -7.05 1.33
CA ALA A 6 -8.83 -7.08 -0.11
C ALA A 6 -10.23 -7.11 -0.75
N TYR A 7 -10.44 -6.24 -1.73
CA TYR A 7 -11.74 -5.97 -2.34
C TYR A 7 -11.73 -6.30 -3.83
N LEU A 8 -12.69 -7.09 -4.25
CA LEU A 8 -12.90 -7.42 -5.67
C LEU A 8 -14.40 -7.58 -5.97
N ASN A 9 -14.91 -6.84 -6.95
CA ASN A 9 -16.30 -6.96 -7.42
C ASN A 9 -17.36 -6.89 -6.29
N ASN A 10 -17.26 -5.89 -5.43
CA ASN A 10 -18.13 -5.64 -4.28
C ASN A 10 -18.10 -6.74 -3.20
N ARG A 11 -17.02 -7.50 -3.13
CA ARG A 11 -16.82 -8.54 -2.13
C ARG A 11 -15.46 -8.45 -1.47
N ARG A 12 -15.38 -8.82 -0.22
CA ARG A 12 -14.14 -9.16 0.45
C ARG A 12 -13.63 -10.48 -0.13
N VAL A 13 -12.33 -10.56 -0.43
CA VAL A 13 -11.69 -11.77 -0.94
C VAL A 13 -10.40 -12.02 -0.17
N SER A 14 -10.04 -13.27 0.01
CA SER A 14 -8.72 -13.61 0.50
C SER A 14 -7.66 -13.37 -0.57
N VAL A 15 -6.45 -13.02 -0.16
CA VAL A 15 -5.29 -12.77 -1.04
C VAL A 15 -4.11 -13.55 -0.51
N ALA A 16 -3.32 -14.09 -1.44
CA ALA A 16 -2.08 -14.76 -1.10
C ALA A 16 -0.98 -14.41 -2.11
N TRP A 17 0.25 -14.55 -1.70
CA TRP A 17 1.43 -14.51 -2.57
C TRP A 17 1.82 -15.93 -2.98
N ASN A 18 1.90 -16.21 -4.28
CA ASN A 18 2.25 -17.56 -4.78
C ASN A 18 3.74 -17.73 -5.12
N GLY A 19 4.58 -16.77 -4.74
CA GLY A 19 6.01 -16.72 -5.08
C GLY A 19 6.32 -15.85 -6.30
N GLU A 20 5.32 -15.45 -7.08
CA GLU A 20 5.51 -14.68 -8.31
C GLU A 20 4.56 -13.47 -8.37
N ARG A 21 3.31 -13.64 -7.94
CA ARG A 21 2.27 -12.62 -7.98
C ARG A 21 1.21 -12.81 -6.90
N LEU A 22 0.43 -11.75 -6.68
CA LEU A 22 -0.78 -11.84 -5.87
C LEU A 22 -1.83 -12.70 -6.58
N VAL A 23 -2.41 -13.64 -5.83
CA VAL A 23 -3.52 -14.47 -6.28
C VAL A 23 -4.73 -14.27 -5.37
N THR A 24 -5.92 -14.26 -5.97
CA THR A 24 -7.16 -14.13 -5.23
C THR A 24 -7.72 -15.49 -4.87
N GLY A 25 -8.12 -15.64 -3.63
CA GLY A 25 -8.80 -16.83 -3.15
C GLY A 25 -10.33 -16.67 -3.12
N ARG A 26 -10.95 -17.22 -2.10
CA ARG A 26 -12.40 -17.26 -1.95
C ARG A 26 -12.96 -15.88 -1.61
N ALA A 27 -14.16 -15.58 -2.10
CA ALA A 27 -14.93 -14.43 -1.66
C ALA A 27 -15.65 -14.74 -0.32
N ASP A 28 -15.42 -13.93 0.71
CA ASP A 28 -15.87 -14.16 2.07
C ASP A 28 -17.12 -13.34 2.46
N GLY A 29 -17.85 -12.80 1.52
CA GLY A 29 -19.08 -12.06 1.76
C GLY A 29 -19.07 -10.62 1.24
N PRO A 30 -20.09 -9.83 1.58
CA PRO A 30 -20.12 -8.41 1.25
C PRO A 30 -19.02 -7.68 2.00
N LEU A 31 -18.57 -6.56 1.43
CA LEU A 31 -17.63 -5.68 2.09
C LEU A 31 -18.41 -4.79 3.07
N GLU A 32 -18.09 -4.90 4.35
CA GLU A 32 -18.59 -4.02 5.40
C GLU A 32 -17.46 -3.07 5.81
N PHE A 33 -17.76 -1.78 5.80
CA PHE A 33 -16.81 -0.72 6.18
C PHE A 33 -17.10 -0.16 7.58
N ASP A 34 -18.04 -0.74 8.28
CA ASP A 34 -18.39 -0.35 9.65
C ASP A 34 -17.33 -0.87 10.62
N GLY A 35 -16.92 -0.02 11.56
CA GLY A 35 -15.92 -0.36 12.55
C GLY A 35 -15.17 0.86 13.07
N GLU A 36 -14.34 0.64 14.07
CA GLU A 36 -13.45 1.66 14.64
C GLU A 36 -12.01 1.43 14.22
N GLY A 37 -11.21 2.51 14.21
CA GLY A 37 -9.78 2.47 13.84
C GLY A 37 -9.54 2.58 12.34
N SER A 38 -8.28 2.43 11.93
CA SER A 38 -7.86 2.55 10.53
C SER A 38 -8.26 1.31 9.72
N LEU A 39 -8.65 1.52 8.46
CA LEU A 39 -8.97 0.46 7.51
C LEU A 39 -8.03 0.55 6.31
N LEU A 40 -7.29 -0.52 6.03
CA LEU A 40 -6.56 -0.69 4.80
C LEU A 40 -7.42 -1.41 3.77
N VAL A 41 -7.60 -0.81 2.60
CA VAL A 41 -8.33 -1.40 1.47
C VAL A 41 -7.37 -1.65 0.32
N TRP A 42 -7.22 -2.89 -0.07
CA TRP A 42 -6.59 -3.27 -1.33
C TRP A 42 -7.66 -3.43 -2.41
N ASP A 43 -7.79 -2.44 -3.30
CA ASP A 43 -8.70 -2.52 -4.44
C ASP A 43 -8.09 -3.37 -5.55
N LEU A 44 -8.36 -4.68 -5.50
CA LEU A 44 -7.81 -5.65 -6.46
C LEU A 44 -8.28 -5.44 -7.89
N ARG A 45 -9.38 -4.69 -8.11
CA ARG A 45 -9.81 -4.32 -9.46
C ARG A 45 -8.74 -3.51 -10.18
N GLY A 46 -8.04 -2.65 -9.41
CA GLY A 46 -6.94 -1.84 -9.92
C GLY A 46 -5.58 -2.52 -9.75
N ILE A 47 -5.29 -3.08 -8.58
CA ILE A 47 -4.00 -3.71 -8.26
C ILE A 47 -3.61 -4.77 -9.30
N LEU A 48 -4.53 -5.65 -9.68
CA LEU A 48 -4.27 -6.72 -10.65
C LEU A 48 -4.04 -6.23 -12.08
N LYS A 49 -4.36 -4.97 -12.37
CA LYS A 49 -4.22 -4.35 -13.69
C LYS A 49 -3.18 -3.23 -13.73
N ASN A 50 -2.57 -2.91 -12.58
CA ASN A 50 -1.73 -1.73 -12.39
C ASN A 50 -2.39 -0.44 -12.93
N ARG A 51 -3.68 -0.28 -12.65
CA ARG A 51 -4.48 0.89 -13.03
C ARG A 51 -5.71 1.00 -12.14
N PRO A 52 -6.01 2.15 -11.56
CA PRO A 52 -7.18 2.35 -10.74
C PRO A 52 -8.47 1.96 -11.46
N ALA A 53 -9.33 1.22 -10.78
CA ALA A 53 -10.62 0.86 -11.35
C ALA A 53 -11.58 2.07 -11.32
N PRO A 54 -12.44 2.23 -12.32
CA PRO A 54 -13.45 3.28 -12.33
C PRO A 54 -14.50 3.04 -11.23
N GLY A 55 -15.13 4.12 -10.80
CA GLY A 55 -16.21 4.12 -9.83
C GLY A 55 -15.75 4.23 -8.37
N PRO A 56 -16.67 4.64 -7.48
CA PRO A 56 -16.37 4.88 -6.08
C PRO A 56 -16.09 3.57 -5.34
N LEU A 57 -15.33 3.68 -4.26
CA LEU A 57 -15.30 2.69 -3.20
C LEU A 57 -16.36 3.09 -2.15
N PRO A 58 -17.10 2.15 -1.58
CA PRO A 58 -18.08 2.44 -0.55
C PRO A 58 -17.40 2.69 0.82
N LEU A 59 -16.71 3.82 0.95
CA LEU A 59 -15.95 4.16 2.14
C LEU A 59 -16.85 4.73 3.24
N ASN A 60 -16.51 4.43 4.50
CA ASN A 60 -17.13 5.07 5.65
C ASN A 60 -16.38 6.38 5.97
N PRO A 61 -17.00 7.57 5.84
CA PRO A 61 -16.33 8.86 6.07
C PRO A 61 -15.94 9.09 7.54
N LYS A 62 -16.42 8.26 8.47
CA LYS A 62 -16.09 8.33 9.89
C LYS A 62 -14.84 7.54 10.26
N ARG A 63 -14.24 6.84 9.30
CA ARG A 63 -13.12 5.94 9.52
C ARG A 63 -11.95 6.34 8.63
N GLU A 64 -10.75 6.47 9.20
CA GLU A 64 -9.55 6.61 8.39
C GLU A 64 -9.44 5.40 7.46
N THR A 65 -9.47 5.64 6.15
CA THR A 65 -9.38 4.56 5.17
C THR A 65 -8.18 4.80 4.27
N LEU A 66 -7.25 3.85 4.29
CA LEU A 66 -6.05 3.82 3.47
C LEU A 66 -6.35 2.96 2.23
N VAL A 67 -6.17 3.50 1.01
CA VAL A 67 -6.58 2.82 -0.22
C VAL A 67 -5.41 2.63 -1.15
N ASP A 68 -5.10 1.37 -1.46
CA ASP A 68 -4.22 0.97 -2.55
C ASP A 68 -5.08 0.50 -3.74
N SER A 69 -5.02 1.22 -4.85
CA SER A 69 -5.76 0.94 -6.07
C SER A 69 -4.88 0.61 -7.28
N GLY A 70 -3.58 0.33 -7.07
CA GLY A 70 -2.70 -0.18 -8.12
C GLY A 70 -2.31 0.86 -9.16
N MET A 71 -2.01 2.08 -8.75
CA MET A 71 -1.59 3.17 -9.62
C MET A 71 -0.22 2.91 -10.24
N ALA A 72 -0.05 3.31 -11.52
CA ALA A 72 1.21 3.15 -12.24
C ALA A 72 1.79 4.49 -12.74
N TRP A 73 0.96 5.53 -12.84
CA TRP A 73 1.32 6.83 -13.38
C TRP A 73 1.01 7.94 -12.38
N GLY A 74 1.72 9.07 -12.49
CA GLY A 74 1.48 10.25 -11.67
C GLY A 74 0.05 10.79 -11.81
N GLU A 75 -0.50 10.78 -13.02
CA GLU A 75 -1.90 11.14 -13.30
C GLU A 75 -2.90 10.26 -12.51
N ASP A 76 -2.66 8.95 -12.42
CA ASP A 76 -3.52 8.03 -11.65
C ASP A 76 -3.56 8.43 -10.16
N VAL A 77 -2.41 8.87 -9.62
CA VAL A 77 -2.29 9.33 -8.23
C VAL A 77 -3.07 10.62 -8.02
N ILE A 78 -2.91 11.59 -8.92
CA ILE A 78 -3.61 12.88 -8.87
C ILE A 78 -5.12 12.65 -8.95
N ASP A 79 -5.57 11.84 -9.90
CA ASP A 79 -6.99 11.52 -10.07
C ASP A 79 -7.58 10.82 -8.84
N ALA A 80 -6.83 9.92 -8.20
CA ALA A 80 -7.27 9.23 -6.99
C ALA A 80 -7.44 10.20 -5.81
N ILE A 81 -6.52 11.15 -5.63
CA ILE A 81 -6.58 12.18 -4.58
C ILE A 81 -7.76 13.13 -4.84
N MET A 82 -7.91 13.59 -6.09
CA MET A 82 -9.00 14.50 -6.47
C MET A 82 -10.40 13.85 -6.34
N ALA A 83 -10.46 12.53 -6.43
CA ALA A 83 -11.71 11.77 -6.26
C ALA A 83 -12.09 11.53 -4.78
N ASP A 84 -11.30 12.03 -3.82
CA ASP A 84 -11.54 11.91 -2.36
C ASP A 84 -11.84 10.47 -1.92
N ARG A 85 -10.95 9.55 -2.33
CA ARG A 85 -11.11 8.11 -2.08
C ARG A 85 -10.47 7.64 -0.78
N GLY A 86 -10.43 8.48 0.24
CA GLY A 86 -9.68 8.25 1.46
C GLY A 86 -8.20 8.60 1.31
N THR A 87 -7.36 8.19 2.26
CA THR A 87 -5.90 8.39 2.15
C THR A 87 -5.34 7.48 1.07
N VAL A 88 -4.85 8.08 0.00
CA VAL A 88 -4.31 7.35 -1.15
C VAL A 88 -2.95 6.76 -0.81
N ILE A 89 -2.77 5.46 -1.06
CA ILE A 89 -1.47 4.79 -0.98
C ILE A 89 -0.87 4.73 -2.38
N VAL A 90 0.32 5.29 -2.56
CA VAL A 90 1.06 5.19 -3.82
C VAL A 90 1.94 3.94 -3.82
N PRO A 91 1.62 2.91 -4.62
CA PRO A 91 2.33 1.63 -4.59
C PRO A 91 3.59 1.66 -5.47
N LEU A 92 4.78 1.51 -4.88
CA LEU A 92 6.02 1.43 -5.65
C LEU A 92 6.10 0.17 -6.54
N ARG A 93 5.35 -0.90 -6.20
CA ARG A 93 5.35 -2.14 -7.01
C ARG A 93 4.91 -1.90 -8.44
N SER A 94 4.00 -0.95 -8.70
CA SER A 94 3.42 -0.70 -10.02
C SER A 94 3.81 0.64 -10.62
N LEU A 95 4.30 1.59 -9.81
CA LEU A 95 4.69 2.92 -10.26
C LEU A 95 5.87 2.85 -11.25
N ARG A 96 5.85 3.70 -12.28
CA ARG A 96 6.80 3.64 -13.39
C ARG A 96 8.03 4.55 -13.22
N GLY A 97 8.51 4.65 -11.98
CA GLY A 97 9.74 5.35 -11.63
C GLY A 97 9.52 6.58 -10.77
N TRP A 98 10.62 7.17 -10.33
CA TRP A 98 10.59 8.37 -9.49
C TRP A 98 9.95 9.57 -10.18
N GLY A 99 10.04 9.65 -11.53
CA GLY A 99 9.43 10.75 -12.28
C GLY A 99 7.93 10.84 -12.09
N GLU A 100 7.23 9.69 -12.02
CA GLU A 100 5.79 9.65 -11.79
C GLU A 100 5.42 10.10 -10.38
N LEU A 101 6.23 9.74 -9.38
CA LEU A 101 6.06 10.21 -8.01
C LEU A 101 6.31 11.71 -7.91
N ASP A 102 7.39 12.19 -8.56
CA ASP A 102 7.75 13.60 -8.56
C ASP A 102 6.69 14.45 -9.28
N GLU A 103 6.07 13.94 -10.35
CA GLU A 103 4.94 14.58 -11.03
C GLU A 103 3.73 14.71 -10.10
N ALA A 104 3.33 13.64 -9.41
CA ALA A 104 2.22 13.68 -8.47
C ALA A 104 2.46 14.68 -7.33
N LEU A 105 3.69 14.77 -6.81
CA LEU A 105 4.08 15.70 -5.75
C LEU A 105 4.01 17.19 -6.15
N VAL A 106 4.01 17.51 -7.44
CA VAL A 106 3.80 18.89 -7.92
C VAL A 106 2.38 19.36 -7.64
N TYR A 107 1.40 18.46 -7.68
CA TYR A 107 -0.01 18.79 -7.63
C TYR A 107 -0.70 18.42 -6.31
N ALA A 108 -0.08 17.53 -5.53
CA ALA A 108 -0.69 17.02 -4.30
C ALA A 108 0.35 16.69 -3.22
N GLU A 109 -0.04 16.85 -1.96
CA GLU A 109 0.72 16.32 -0.84
C GLU A 109 0.45 14.82 -0.73
N LEU A 110 1.50 14.02 -0.77
CA LEU A 110 1.41 12.57 -0.63
C LEU A 110 1.74 12.18 0.81
N GLU A 111 0.81 11.53 1.46
CA GLU A 111 0.96 11.12 2.85
C GLU A 111 1.57 9.74 2.99
N LEU A 112 1.34 8.84 2.02
CA LEU A 112 1.64 7.43 2.20
C LEU A 112 2.05 6.75 0.89
N VAL A 113 3.19 6.06 0.95
CA VAL A 113 3.70 5.20 -0.12
C VAL A 113 3.76 3.76 0.38
N SER A 114 3.50 2.78 -0.46
CA SER A 114 3.68 1.37 -0.10
C SER A 114 4.81 0.70 -0.88
N LEU A 115 5.47 -0.24 -0.20
CA LEU A 115 6.54 -1.07 -0.70
C LEU A 115 6.19 -2.54 -0.45
N ASP A 116 6.08 -3.34 -1.51
CA ASP A 116 5.89 -4.78 -1.41
C ASP A 116 7.24 -5.48 -1.18
N TRP A 117 7.24 -6.49 -0.28
CA TRP A 117 8.45 -7.15 0.19
C TRP A 117 8.32 -8.67 0.22
N VAL A 118 9.35 -9.36 -0.34
CA VAL A 118 9.52 -10.83 -0.31
C VAL A 118 11.01 -11.19 -0.15
N GLY A 119 11.64 -10.69 0.94
CA GLY A 119 13.10 -10.77 1.10
C GLY A 119 13.85 -9.67 0.35
N GLU A 120 13.22 -9.06 -0.65
CA GLU A 120 13.67 -7.91 -1.43
C GLU A 120 12.45 -7.08 -1.88
N PRO A 121 12.63 -5.82 -2.33
CA PRO A 121 11.53 -5.03 -2.87
C PRO A 121 10.94 -5.65 -4.14
N VAL A 122 9.61 -5.77 -4.18
CA VAL A 122 8.87 -6.19 -5.38
C VAL A 122 8.42 -4.94 -6.14
N ALA A 123 9.03 -4.67 -7.27
CA ALA A 123 8.69 -3.52 -8.09
C ALA A 123 8.88 -3.81 -9.58
N ALA A 124 8.00 -3.23 -10.41
CA ALA A 124 8.07 -3.34 -11.86
C ALA A 124 9.20 -2.48 -12.45
N HIS A 125 9.50 -1.32 -11.84
CA HIS A 125 10.52 -0.39 -12.30
C HIS A 125 11.84 -0.54 -11.53
N ALA A 126 12.96 -0.48 -12.25
CA ALA A 126 14.30 -0.63 -11.68
C ALA A 126 14.63 0.37 -10.56
N ASP A 127 14.07 1.58 -10.62
CA ASP A 127 14.25 2.61 -9.58
C ASP A 127 13.86 2.15 -8.18
N PHE A 128 12.95 1.20 -8.08
CA PHE A 128 12.40 0.69 -6.81
C PHE A 128 12.90 -0.70 -6.45
N GLN A 129 13.79 -1.27 -7.26
CA GLN A 129 14.49 -2.51 -6.98
C GLN A 129 15.82 -2.19 -6.29
N GLY A 130 16.17 -2.89 -5.23
CA GLY A 130 17.46 -2.73 -4.57
C GLY A 130 17.38 -2.47 -3.07
N ASP A 131 18.28 -1.64 -2.55
CA ASP A 131 18.43 -1.43 -1.11
C ASP A 131 17.26 -0.62 -0.53
N ILE A 132 16.55 -1.22 0.41
CA ILE A 132 15.44 -0.60 1.16
C ILE A 132 15.88 0.68 1.88
N VAL A 133 17.11 0.73 2.40
CA VAL A 133 17.62 1.90 3.12
C VAL A 133 17.74 3.09 2.18
N GLU A 134 18.19 2.88 0.94
CA GLU A 134 18.27 3.94 -0.05
C GLU A 134 16.87 4.33 -0.54
N LEU A 135 15.96 3.39 -0.75
CA LEU A 135 14.55 3.69 -1.10
C LEU A 135 13.91 4.59 -0.03
N LEU A 136 14.04 4.24 1.24
CA LEU A 136 13.50 5.06 2.33
C LEU A 136 14.13 6.46 2.39
N ARG A 137 15.46 6.57 2.14
CA ARG A 137 16.11 7.89 2.04
C ARG A 137 15.58 8.73 0.88
N GLN A 138 15.32 8.11 -0.28
CA GLN A 138 14.73 8.80 -1.44
C GLN A 138 13.31 9.29 -1.14
N LEU A 139 12.50 8.51 -0.42
CA LEU A 139 11.18 8.92 0.01
C LEU A 139 11.25 10.08 1.03
N LEU A 140 12.16 10.01 1.99
CA LEU A 140 12.39 11.11 2.95
C LEU A 140 12.82 12.41 2.27
N ARG A 141 13.70 12.36 1.26
CA ARG A 141 14.10 13.54 0.47
C ARG A 141 12.91 14.19 -0.25
N ARG A 142 11.87 13.42 -0.52
CA ARG A 142 10.60 13.87 -1.14
C ARG A 142 9.55 14.27 -0.11
N ASN A 143 9.91 14.33 1.16
CA ASN A 143 9.01 14.65 2.27
C ASN A 143 7.83 13.67 2.41
N ILE A 144 7.99 12.41 2.02
CA ILE A 144 6.98 11.38 2.27
C ILE A 144 7.07 10.96 3.74
N PRO A 145 6.04 11.25 4.56
CA PRO A 145 6.12 11.08 6.01
C PRO A 145 5.85 9.65 6.48
N ARG A 146 5.20 8.84 5.63
CA ARG A 146 4.70 7.51 6.01
C ARG A 146 4.95 6.49 4.90
N VAL A 147 5.43 5.32 5.30
CA VAL A 147 5.67 4.20 4.37
C VAL A 147 5.03 2.94 4.92
N MET A 148 4.26 2.24 4.10
CA MET A 148 3.70 0.93 4.42
C MET A 148 4.55 -0.16 3.78
N VAL A 149 5.08 -1.07 4.58
CA VAL A 149 5.76 -2.27 4.09
C VAL A 149 4.74 -3.40 4.01
N ASN A 150 4.44 -3.85 2.80
CA ASN A 150 3.56 -4.98 2.55
C ASN A 150 4.38 -6.28 2.55
N SER A 151 4.40 -7.00 3.66
CA SER A 151 5.04 -8.31 3.75
C SER A 151 4.16 -9.37 3.08
N LEU A 152 4.58 -9.86 1.91
CA LEU A 152 3.81 -10.80 1.11
C LEU A 152 4.08 -12.27 1.48
N ASP A 153 5.28 -12.55 1.98
CA ASP A 153 5.76 -13.90 2.34
C ASP A 153 6.05 -14.08 3.84
N GLY A 154 5.80 -13.05 4.66
CA GLY A 154 6.10 -13.03 6.08
C GLY A 154 7.50 -12.56 6.44
N SER A 155 8.35 -12.25 5.46
CA SER A 155 9.66 -11.64 5.69
C SER A 155 9.56 -10.12 5.86
N PHE A 156 10.57 -9.52 6.50
CA PHE A 156 10.64 -8.08 6.70
C PHE A 156 12.07 -7.57 6.44
N PRO A 157 12.19 -6.35 5.91
CA PRO A 157 13.49 -5.72 5.74
C PRO A 157 14.15 -5.39 7.08
N PHE A 158 15.47 -5.43 7.12
CA PHE A 158 16.22 -4.79 8.19
C PHE A 158 16.25 -3.28 7.94
N ILE A 159 15.69 -2.52 8.87
CA ILE A 159 15.68 -1.05 8.83
C ILE A 159 16.46 -0.52 10.03
N PRO A 160 17.55 0.25 9.80
CA PRO A 160 18.33 0.84 10.90
C PRO A 160 17.47 1.75 11.77
N ALA A 161 17.65 1.68 13.10
CA ALA A 161 16.82 2.41 14.08
C ALA A 161 16.77 3.93 13.83
N GLY A 162 17.89 4.54 13.41
CA GLY A 162 17.92 5.97 13.08
C GLY A 162 17.03 6.33 11.89
N LEU A 163 16.90 5.44 10.92
CA LEU A 163 16.02 5.64 9.77
C LEU A 163 14.56 5.35 10.13
N ALA A 164 14.31 4.30 10.89
CA ALA A 164 12.97 3.96 11.40
C ALA A 164 12.37 5.06 12.29
N GLY A 165 13.21 5.85 12.98
CA GLY A 165 12.78 7.01 13.76
C GLY A 165 12.52 8.28 12.94
N SER A 166 12.89 8.29 11.65
CA SER A 166 12.76 9.46 10.76
C SER A 166 11.53 9.42 9.85
N VAL A 167 10.90 8.26 9.71
CA VAL A 167 9.71 8.04 8.90
C VAL A 167 8.75 7.13 9.65
N ARG A 168 7.44 7.38 9.55
CA ARG A 168 6.45 6.45 10.10
C ARG A 168 6.41 5.20 9.21
N LEU A 169 6.67 4.04 9.82
CA LEU A 169 6.66 2.76 9.14
C LEU A 169 5.48 1.92 9.63
N ASP A 170 4.54 1.65 8.75
CA ASP A 170 3.43 0.74 9.01
C ASP A 170 3.64 -0.59 8.26
N VAL A 171 2.92 -1.62 8.63
CA VAL A 171 3.06 -2.95 8.06
C VAL A 171 1.70 -3.51 7.64
N ALA A 172 1.62 -4.03 6.42
CA ALA A 172 0.54 -4.91 6.00
C ALA A 172 1.09 -6.34 5.79
N MET A 173 0.39 -7.34 6.31
CA MET A 173 0.83 -8.73 6.32
C MET A 173 -0.20 -9.62 5.63
N LEU A 174 0.24 -10.45 4.68
CA LEU A 174 -0.57 -11.50 4.05
C LEU A 174 -0.51 -12.83 4.80
N THR A 175 0.46 -13.00 5.69
CA THR A 175 0.68 -14.24 6.43
C THR A 175 0.60 -14.01 7.92
N ASP A 176 0.30 -15.05 8.67
CA ASP A 176 0.44 -15.02 10.12
C ASP A 176 1.92 -14.91 10.51
N GLY A 177 2.21 -14.04 11.45
CA GLY A 177 3.58 -13.79 11.89
C GLY A 177 3.64 -12.68 12.93
N HIS A 178 4.86 -12.41 13.38
CA HIS A 178 5.12 -11.30 14.30
C HIS A 178 5.64 -10.09 13.50
N PRO A 179 5.02 -8.92 13.63
CA PRO A 179 5.52 -7.71 13.00
C PRO A 179 6.88 -7.33 13.62
N PRO A 180 7.74 -6.65 12.87
CA PRO A 180 9.01 -6.17 13.37
C PRO A 180 8.80 -5.07 14.43
N ASN A 181 9.80 -4.87 15.28
CA ASN A 181 9.75 -3.90 16.38
C ASN A 181 9.70 -2.42 15.95
N TRP A 182 10.02 -2.13 14.69
CA TRP A 182 9.90 -0.79 14.11
C TRP A 182 8.50 -0.50 13.54
N ALA A 183 7.61 -1.51 13.46
CA ALA A 183 6.27 -1.30 12.91
C ALA A 183 5.43 -0.40 13.83
N GLY A 184 4.82 0.62 13.23
CA GLY A 184 3.82 1.47 13.86
C GLY A 184 2.47 0.78 13.88
N GLU A 185 1.66 1.00 12.85
CA GLU A 185 0.37 0.32 12.70
C GLU A 185 0.53 -1.01 11.93
N VAL A 186 -0.20 -2.03 12.34
CA VAL A 186 -0.13 -3.37 11.74
C VAL A 186 -1.50 -3.77 11.21
N PHE A 187 -1.56 -4.06 9.92
CA PHE A 187 -2.73 -4.50 9.17
C PHE A 187 -2.57 -5.97 8.77
N ARG A 188 -3.62 -6.77 8.90
CA ARG A 188 -3.62 -8.19 8.50
C ARG A 188 -4.65 -8.44 7.42
N LEU A 189 -4.18 -8.86 6.27
CA LEU A 189 -4.98 -9.27 5.11
C LEU A 189 -5.21 -10.79 5.21
N GLY A 190 -6.24 -11.20 5.89
CA GLY A 190 -6.59 -12.62 6.10
C GLY A 190 -7.90 -13.03 5.42
#